data_d4a99ee514c4b450e866c8c9b120ef3d
#
_entry.id   d4a99ee514c4b450e866c8c9b120ef3d
#
_cell.length_a   1.000
_cell.length_b   1.000
_cell.length_c   1.000
_cell.angle_alpha   90.00
_cell.angle_beta   90.00
_cell.angle_gamma   90.00
#
_symmetry.space_group_name_H-M   'P 1'
#
loop_
_entity.id
_entity.type
_entity.pdbx_description
1 polymer ?
#
loop_
_entity_poly.entity_id
_entity_poly.type
_entity_poly.pdbx_seq_one_letter_code
_entity_poly.pdbx_strand_id
1 'polypeptide(L)'
;MPIQPLSWVSIFRLGTVQLCLGAIVVLMTSTLNRLMVVELMLPAVLPGALVAFHYGIQITRPNWGYRSDTCGNRTRWIIGGMGMLAVGALMAALAIPLLEASFWTGLGVSVVAYGLIGMGVGASGTSLLALMATATAERRRPAAASITWLMMIFGIAVTAITVGQVLDPYSHERMLAIVAVVTGGAFLVTCLAIWGIERRAGVQAAPVAEPMRFMDGLREIWAERAARNFTLFVFLSMTAYFMQELIMEPFAGLVFQMTPGQTTSMSGAQNGGVFLGMVLVGVAATGLRLGALRSWVVAGCLGSAATLAGITLIASAGLKPLLVPAVITLGFFNGMFAVAAIGAMMQLAGQGRARREGTRMGLWGAAQAIAAGFGGLTGAALVDLLRNAMDTGAAFGMTFVLQGALFVAAALVAIRIMDGRATAQARVVPGE
;
A
#
# COMPACT_ATOMS: atom_id res chain seq x y z
N MET A 1 36.58 6.91 -5.98
CA MET A 1 35.90 8.11 -6.50
C MET A 1 34.98 8.65 -5.41
N PRO A 2 34.88 9.96 -5.19
CA PRO A 2 33.99 10.50 -4.18
C PRO A 2 32.55 10.13 -4.53
N ILE A 3 31.78 9.71 -3.52
CA ILE A 3 30.37 9.37 -3.64
C ILE A 3 29.63 10.63 -4.11
N GLN A 4 29.10 10.63 -5.32
CA GLN A 4 28.26 11.72 -5.80
C GLN A 4 26.81 11.44 -5.39
N PRO A 5 26.17 12.31 -4.59
CA PRO A 5 24.79 12.11 -4.22
C PRO A 5 23.89 12.11 -5.45
N LEU A 6 22.80 11.32 -5.42
CA LEU A 6 21.85 11.22 -6.52
C LEU A 6 21.33 12.59 -6.93
N SER A 7 21.31 12.83 -8.24
CA SER A 7 20.63 13.98 -8.83
C SER A 7 19.09 13.80 -8.72
N TRP A 8 18.35 14.90 -8.85
CA TRP A 8 16.88 14.83 -8.89
C TRP A 8 16.35 13.92 -10.01
N VAL A 9 17.00 13.95 -11.18
CA VAL A 9 16.67 13.05 -12.30
C VAL A 9 16.83 11.59 -11.91
N SER A 10 17.90 11.24 -11.18
CA SER A 10 18.10 9.86 -10.70
C SER A 10 17.06 9.46 -9.65
N ILE A 11 16.63 10.38 -8.79
CA ILE A 11 15.55 10.15 -7.82
C ILE A 11 14.22 9.87 -8.55
N PHE A 12 13.86 10.66 -9.57
CA PHE A 12 12.67 10.41 -10.38
C PHE A 12 12.77 9.08 -11.15
N ARG A 13 13.93 8.74 -11.71
CA ARG A 13 14.16 7.43 -12.35
C ARG A 13 13.95 6.27 -11.36
N LEU A 14 14.43 6.37 -10.13
CA LEU A 14 14.13 5.38 -9.09
C LEU A 14 12.65 5.38 -8.70
N GLY A 15 12.01 6.54 -8.67
CA GLY A 15 10.56 6.65 -8.48
C GLY A 15 9.75 5.94 -9.57
N THR A 16 10.23 5.94 -10.83
CA THR A 16 9.61 5.19 -11.93
C THR A 16 9.59 3.68 -11.67
N VAL A 17 10.61 3.12 -11.01
CA VAL A 17 10.57 1.70 -10.60
C VAL A 17 9.44 1.45 -9.61
N GLN A 18 9.22 2.36 -8.67
CA GLN A 18 8.11 2.25 -7.71
C GLN A 18 6.74 2.40 -8.39
N LEU A 19 6.64 3.28 -9.39
CA LEU A 19 5.47 3.40 -10.27
C LEU A 19 5.16 2.06 -10.95
N CYS A 20 6.18 1.40 -11.51
CA CYS A 20 6.04 0.08 -12.14
C CYS A 20 5.60 -1.02 -11.15
N LEU A 21 6.12 -0.97 -9.91
CA LEU A 21 5.65 -1.87 -8.83
C LEU A 21 4.16 -1.66 -8.57
N GLY A 22 3.73 -0.42 -8.40
CA GLY A 22 2.32 -0.07 -8.19
C GLY A 22 1.44 -0.53 -9.35
N ALA A 23 1.89 -0.32 -10.59
CA ALA A 23 1.18 -0.72 -11.81
C ALA A 23 0.89 -2.22 -11.88
N ILE A 24 1.82 -3.07 -11.42
CA ILE A 24 1.60 -4.53 -11.42
C ILE A 24 0.74 -4.95 -10.22
N VAL A 25 1.00 -4.39 -9.03
CA VAL A 25 0.29 -4.78 -7.81
C VAL A 25 -1.21 -4.48 -7.90
N VAL A 26 -1.61 -3.35 -8.51
CA VAL A 26 -3.03 -3.01 -8.65
C VAL A 26 -3.82 -4.03 -9.47
N LEU A 27 -3.23 -4.67 -10.45
CA LEU A 27 -3.91 -5.72 -11.23
C LEU A 27 -4.31 -6.90 -10.34
N MET A 28 -3.46 -7.26 -9.39
CA MET A 28 -3.68 -8.37 -8.47
C MET A 28 -4.73 -8.01 -7.40
N THR A 29 -4.59 -6.87 -6.74
CA THR A 29 -5.46 -6.50 -5.62
C THR A 29 -6.84 -5.98 -6.07
N SER A 30 -6.92 -5.45 -7.27
CA SER A 30 -8.09 -4.84 -7.87
C SER A 30 -8.74 -5.79 -8.89
N THR A 31 -8.23 -5.85 -10.10
CA THR A 31 -8.84 -6.54 -11.24
C THR A 31 -9.01 -8.05 -11.01
N LEU A 32 -7.92 -8.78 -10.67
CA LEU A 32 -7.98 -10.23 -10.51
C LEU A 32 -8.81 -10.64 -9.29
N ASN A 33 -8.70 -9.89 -8.18
CA ASN A 33 -9.54 -10.10 -7.00
C ASN A 33 -11.03 -10.00 -7.35
N ARG A 34 -11.42 -8.95 -8.06
CA ARG A 34 -12.81 -8.77 -8.49
C ARG A 34 -13.30 -9.90 -9.41
N LEU A 35 -12.46 -10.35 -10.37
CA LEU A 35 -12.82 -11.43 -11.28
C LEU A 35 -13.08 -12.74 -10.52
N MET A 36 -12.27 -13.07 -9.51
CA MET A 36 -12.49 -14.25 -8.67
C MET A 36 -13.83 -14.18 -7.93
N VAL A 37 -14.17 -13.02 -7.36
CA VAL A 37 -15.37 -12.87 -6.52
C VAL A 37 -16.66 -12.72 -7.35
N VAL A 38 -16.60 -11.96 -8.44
CA VAL A 38 -17.81 -11.58 -9.20
C VAL A 38 -18.03 -12.51 -10.39
N GLU A 39 -17.01 -12.76 -11.22
CA GLU A 39 -17.18 -13.59 -12.42
C GLU A 39 -17.16 -15.08 -12.09
N LEU A 40 -16.22 -15.52 -11.23
CA LEU A 40 -16.12 -16.93 -10.85
C LEU A 40 -16.99 -17.27 -9.62
N MET A 41 -17.69 -16.27 -9.04
CA MET A 41 -18.58 -16.45 -7.87
C MET A 41 -17.89 -17.15 -6.69
N LEU A 42 -16.56 -16.96 -6.55
CA LEU A 42 -15.81 -17.53 -5.45
C LEU A 42 -16.01 -16.70 -4.16
N PRO A 43 -15.94 -17.33 -2.97
CA PRO A 43 -15.97 -16.60 -1.72
C PRO A 43 -14.85 -15.54 -1.67
N ALA A 44 -15.17 -14.33 -1.22
CA ALA A 44 -14.22 -13.22 -1.18
C ALA A 44 -13.02 -13.49 -0.24
N VAL A 45 -13.21 -14.38 0.73
CA VAL A 45 -12.12 -14.85 1.62
C VAL A 45 -11.01 -15.55 0.84
N LEU A 46 -11.29 -16.18 -0.30
CA LEU A 46 -10.28 -16.89 -1.09
C LEU A 46 -9.22 -15.94 -1.68
N PRO A 47 -9.57 -14.97 -2.54
CA PRO A 47 -8.59 -13.98 -3.00
C PRO A 47 -8.05 -13.14 -1.85
N GLY A 48 -8.84 -12.88 -0.80
CA GLY A 48 -8.38 -12.24 0.43
C GLY A 48 -7.25 -13.01 1.12
N ALA A 49 -7.34 -14.33 1.20
CA ALA A 49 -6.28 -15.20 1.73
C ALA A 49 -5.02 -15.20 0.85
N LEU A 50 -5.17 -15.20 -0.47
CA LEU A 50 -4.05 -15.10 -1.42
C LEU A 50 -3.30 -13.76 -1.26
N VAL A 51 -4.02 -12.66 -1.13
CA VAL A 51 -3.43 -11.34 -0.88
C VAL A 51 -2.79 -11.27 0.52
N ALA A 52 -3.45 -11.82 1.54
CA ALA A 52 -2.85 -11.92 2.88
C ALA A 52 -1.56 -12.76 2.87
N PHE A 53 -1.52 -13.86 2.12
CA PHE A 53 -0.32 -14.66 1.91
C PHE A 53 0.80 -13.87 1.21
N HIS A 54 0.48 -13.12 0.17
CA HIS A 54 1.41 -12.19 -0.49
C HIS A 54 2.02 -11.19 0.50
N TYR A 55 1.21 -10.56 1.36
CA TYR A 55 1.72 -9.65 2.41
C TYR A 55 2.51 -10.41 3.49
N GLY A 56 2.10 -11.63 3.83
CA GLY A 56 2.83 -12.49 4.76
C GLY A 56 4.26 -12.79 4.32
N ILE A 57 4.46 -13.05 3.02
CA ILE A 57 5.81 -13.25 2.45
C ILE A 57 6.67 -12.00 2.57
N GLN A 58 6.08 -10.80 2.57
CA GLN A 58 6.83 -9.56 2.71
C GLN A 58 7.46 -9.37 4.11
N ILE A 59 7.12 -10.20 5.10
CA ILE A 59 7.86 -10.29 6.38
C ILE A 59 9.32 -10.70 6.13
N THR A 60 9.62 -11.32 4.99
CA THR A 60 11.01 -11.66 4.59
C THR A 60 11.84 -10.48 4.07
N ARG A 61 11.28 -9.27 3.97
CA ARG A 61 11.98 -8.04 3.50
C ARG A 61 13.33 -7.79 4.16
N PRO A 62 13.55 -8.01 5.48
CA PRO A 62 14.85 -7.84 6.10
C PRO A 62 15.93 -8.74 5.47
N ASN A 63 15.57 -9.98 5.06
CA ASN A 63 16.51 -10.89 4.40
C ASN A 63 16.91 -10.40 3.02
N TRP A 64 15.98 -9.81 2.25
CA TRP A 64 16.27 -9.20 0.96
C TRP A 64 17.16 -7.98 1.09
N GLY A 65 16.91 -7.13 2.10
CA GLY A 65 17.78 -6.00 2.45
C GLY A 65 19.19 -6.46 2.76
N TYR A 66 19.36 -7.42 3.65
CA TYR A 66 20.65 -8.00 4.02
C TYR A 66 21.40 -8.56 2.81
N ARG A 67 20.73 -9.36 1.98
CA ARG A 67 21.37 -9.92 0.76
C ARG A 67 21.74 -8.84 -0.25
N SER A 68 20.92 -7.82 -0.41
CA SER A 68 21.21 -6.72 -1.33
C SER A 68 22.37 -5.86 -0.84
N ASP A 69 22.57 -5.73 0.47
CA ASP A 69 23.67 -4.99 1.08
C ASP A 69 24.98 -5.77 1.03
N THR A 70 24.94 -7.09 1.28
CA THR A 70 26.14 -7.95 1.28
C THR A 70 26.65 -8.29 -0.11
N CYS A 71 25.77 -8.48 -1.10
CA CYS A 71 26.16 -8.82 -2.48
C CYS A 71 26.64 -7.61 -3.30
N GLY A 72 26.55 -6.38 -2.78
CA GLY A 72 27.11 -5.18 -3.39
C GLY A 72 26.52 -4.79 -4.76
N ASN A 73 25.39 -5.37 -5.18
CA ASN A 73 24.73 -5.07 -6.45
C ASN A 73 23.22 -5.06 -6.29
N ARG A 74 22.70 -3.95 -5.77
CA ARG A 74 21.25 -3.76 -5.54
C ARG A 74 20.44 -3.75 -6.82
N THR A 75 21.04 -3.30 -7.93
CA THR A 75 20.40 -3.30 -9.25
C THR A 75 19.93 -4.69 -9.66
N ARG A 76 20.71 -5.76 -9.40
CA ARG A 76 20.31 -7.14 -9.70
C ARG A 76 19.07 -7.58 -8.90
N TRP A 77 18.98 -7.20 -7.63
CA TRP A 77 17.83 -7.51 -6.78
C TRP A 77 16.58 -6.76 -7.20
N ILE A 78 16.73 -5.50 -7.65
CA ILE A 78 15.62 -4.70 -8.17
C ILE A 78 15.09 -5.31 -9.46
N ILE A 79 15.95 -5.62 -10.44
CA ILE A 79 15.54 -6.21 -11.72
C ILE A 79 15.00 -7.63 -11.52
N GLY A 80 15.69 -8.48 -10.76
CA GLY A 80 15.26 -9.84 -10.46
C GLY A 80 13.91 -9.89 -9.72
N GLY A 81 13.73 -9.03 -8.72
CA GLY A 81 12.47 -8.88 -8.01
C GLY A 81 11.33 -8.40 -8.91
N MET A 82 11.59 -7.44 -9.81
CA MET A 82 10.61 -7.00 -10.79
C MET A 82 10.24 -8.12 -11.79
N GLY A 83 11.23 -8.93 -12.21
CA GLY A 83 10.97 -10.11 -13.05
C GLY A 83 10.11 -11.14 -12.34
N MET A 84 10.41 -11.45 -11.07
CA MET A 84 9.57 -12.35 -10.25
C MET A 84 8.14 -11.83 -10.11
N LEU A 85 7.98 -10.52 -9.87
CA LEU A 85 6.69 -9.86 -9.77
C LEU A 85 5.91 -9.96 -11.10
N ALA A 86 6.57 -9.69 -12.23
CA ALA A 86 5.96 -9.76 -13.55
C ALA A 86 5.50 -11.18 -13.89
N VAL A 87 6.34 -12.19 -13.66
CA VAL A 87 6.00 -13.60 -13.87
C VAL A 87 4.86 -14.03 -12.94
N GLY A 88 4.93 -13.65 -11.66
CA GLY A 88 3.87 -13.95 -10.70
C GLY A 88 2.52 -13.35 -11.11
N ALA A 89 2.50 -12.11 -11.58
CA ALA A 89 1.26 -11.46 -12.04
C ALA A 89 0.69 -12.12 -13.32
N LEU A 90 1.54 -12.54 -14.26
CA LEU A 90 1.11 -13.33 -15.43
C LEU A 90 0.53 -14.69 -15.02
N MET A 91 1.19 -15.38 -14.06
CA MET A 91 0.67 -16.64 -13.54
C MET A 91 -0.67 -16.45 -12.81
N ALA A 92 -0.83 -15.35 -12.04
CA ALA A 92 -2.09 -15.03 -11.38
C ALA A 92 -3.23 -14.80 -12.40
N ALA A 93 -2.94 -14.11 -13.52
CA ALA A 93 -3.91 -13.96 -14.61
C ALA A 93 -4.26 -15.28 -15.29
N LEU A 94 -3.28 -16.15 -15.54
CA LEU A 94 -3.50 -17.52 -16.07
C LEU A 94 -4.27 -18.40 -15.09
N ALA A 95 -4.20 -18.14 -13.79
CA ALA A 95 -4.94 -18.91 -12.81
C ALA A 95 -6.46 -18.69 -12.91
N ILE A 96 -6.95 -17.55 -13.42
CA ILE A 96 -8.39 -17.27 -13.54
C ILE A 96 -9.12 -18.33 -14.40
N PRO A 97 -8.76 -18.54 -15.68
CA PRO A 97 -9.40 -19.60 -16.47
C PRO A 97 -9.12 -21.00 -15.92
N LEU A 98 -7.99 -21.23 -15.22
CA LEU A 98 -7.69 -22.52 -14.60
C LEU A 98 -8.60 -22.80 -13.39
N LEU A 99 -8.95 -21.78 -12.60
CA LEU A 99 -9.92 -21.90 -11.50
C LEU A 99 -11.32 -22.30 -12.01
N GLU A 100 -11.70 -21.80 -13.17
CA GLU A 100 -12.96 -22.15 -13.83
C GLU A 100 -12.94 -23.60 -14.34
N ALA A 101 -11.84 -24.03 -14.97
CA ALA A 101 -11.70 -25.39 -15.52
C ALA A 101 -11.45 -26.44 -14.43
N SER A 102 -10.65 -26.13 -13.41
CA SER A 102 -10.29 -27.02 -12.30
C SER A 102 -9.87 -26.20 -11.10
N PHE A 103 -10.72 -26.16 -10.07
CA PHE A 103 -10.50 -25.37 -8.86
C PHE A 103 -9.13 -25.64 -8.21
N TRP A 104 -8.75 -26.90 -7.99
CA TRP A 104 -7.51 -27.26 -7.31
C TRP A 104 -6.25 -26.88 -8.10
N THR A 105 -6.31 -27.04 -9.42
CA THR A 105 -5.19 -26.64 -10.30
C THR A 105 -5.04 -25.12 -10.31
N GLY A 106 -6.14 -24.39 -10.50
CA GLY A 106 -6.14 -22.93 -10.47
C GLY A 106 -5.70 -22.37 -9.12
N LEU A 107 -6.15 -22.99 -8.01
CA LEU A 107 -5.72 -22.58 -6.66
C LEU A 107 -4.22 -22.81 -6.45
N GLY A 108 -3.69 -23.96 -6.86
CA GLY A 108 -2.26 -24.26 -6.77
C GLY A 108 -1.41 -23.23 -7.54
N VAL A 109 -1.82 -22.89 -8.78
CA VAL A 109 -1.16 -21.86 -9.59
C VAL A 109 -1.29 -20.48 -8.92
N SER A 110 -2.46 -20.15 -8.37
CA SER A 110 -2.67 -18.89 -7.63
C SER A 110 -1.73 -18.74 -6.43
N VAL A 111 -1.59 -19.80 -5.63
CA VAL A 111 -0.69 -19.77 -4.45
C VAL A 111 0.76 -19.52 -4.88
N VAL A 112 1.25 -20.22 -5.91
CA VAL A 112 2.60 -20.00 -6.43
C VAL A 112 2.75 -18.59 -6.99
N ALA A 113 1.76 -18.12 -7.75
CA ALA A 113 1.74 -16.77 -8.34
C ALA A 113 1.83 -15.67 -7.27
N TYR A 114 0.96 -15.70 -6.25
CA TYR A 114 0.94 -14.73 -5.16
C TYR A 114 2.21 -14.84 -4.29
N GLY A 115 2.79 -16.04 -4.18
CA GLY A 115 4.11 -16.26 -3.60
C GLY A 115 5.21 -15.51 -4.33
N LEU A 116 5.28 -15.66 -5.64
CA LEU A 116 6.25 -14.96 -6.50
C LEU A 116 6.05 -13.42 -6.45
N ILE A 117 4.80 -12.97 -6.46
CA ILE A 117 4.47 -11.55 -6.33
C ILE A 117 5.00 -11.00 -4.99
N GLY A 118 4.75 -11.69 -3.88
CA GLY A 118 5.23 -11.29 -2.54
C GLY A 118 6.75 -11.21 -2.46
N MET A 119 7.45 -12.21 -2.97
CA MET A 119 8.92 -12.21 -3.05
C MET A 119 9.43 -11.10 -3.97
N GLY A 120 8.81 -10.90 -5.13
CA GLY A 120 9.18 -9.88 -6.10
C GLY A 120 9.07 -8.46 -5.55
N VAL A 121 7.93 -8.13 -4.92
CA VAL A 121 7.73 -6.85 -4.23
C VAL A 121 8.73 -6.68 -3.09
N GLY A 122 8.97 -7.74 -2.31
CA GLY A 122 9.95 -7.75 -1.22
C GLY A 122 11.37 -7.46 -1.72
N ALA A 123 11.84 -8.18 -2.71
CA ALA A 123 13.19 -8.05 -3.26
C ALA A 123 13.40 -6.70 -3.98
N SER A 124 12.51 -6.36 -4.91
CA SER A 124 12.63 -5.12 -5.70
C SER A 124 12.43 -3.87 -4.83
N GLY A 125 11.33 -3.79 -4.08
CA GLY A 125 10.98 -2.62 -3.29
C GLY A 125 11.99 -2.33 -2.17
N THR A 126 12.44 -3.36 -1.44
CA THR A 126 13.41 -3.18 -0.35
C THR A 126 14.76 -2.74 -0.88
N SER A 127 15.26 -3.37 -1.96
CA SER A 127 16.55 -3.01 -2.57
C SER A 127 16.53 -1.62 -3.18
N LEU A 128 15.40 -1.20 -3.76
CA LEU A 128 15.19 0.15 -4.28
C LEU A 128 15.26 1.21 -3.17
N LEU A 129 14.52 0.99 -2.07
CA LEU A 129 14.53 1.92 -0.94
C LEU A 129 15.91 1.99 -0.27
N ALA A 130 16.60 0.84 -0.16
CA ALA A 130 17.98 0.79 0.36
C ALA A 130 18.96 1.56 -0.53
N LEU A 131 18.87 1.39 -1.87
CA LEU A 131 19.68 2.15 -2.82
C LEU A 131 19.43 3.66 -2.69
N MET A 132 18.17 4.05 -2.60
CA MET A 132 17.80 5.45 -2.46
C MET A 132 18.26 6.06 -1.15
N ALA A 133 18.11 5.35 -0.03
CA ALA A 133 18.53 5.82 1.30
C ALA A 133 20.04 6.02 1.39
N THR A 134 20.84 5.15 0.77
CA THR A 134 22.31 5.22 0.82
C THR A 134 22.92 6.18 -0.20
N ALA A 135 22.30 6.33 -1.38
CA ALA A 135 22.81 7.14 -2.46
C ALA A 135 22.28 8.59 -2.45
N THR A 136 21.23 8.89 -1.66
CA THR A 136 20.65 10.24 -1.58
C THR A 136 21.28 11.02 -0.42
N ALA A 137 21.63 12.29 -0.67
CA ALA A 137 22.09 13.21 0.38
C ALA A 137 21.06 13.31 1.51
N GLU A 138 21.48 13.31 2.78
CA GLU A 138 20.61 13.28 3.96
C GLU A 138 19.49 14.32 3.91
N ARG A 139 19.82 15.55 3.53
CA ARG A 139 18.85 16.63 3.38
C ARG A 139 17.73 16.34 2.36
N ARG A 140 17.98 15.49 1.37
CA ARG A 140 17.04 15.16 0.28
C ARG A 140 16.28 13.85 0.51
N ARG A 141 16.67 13.03 1.48
CA ARG A 141 16.04 11.72 1.75
C ARG A 141 14.52 11.79 1.98
N PRO A 142 13.99 12.73 2.78
CA PRO A 142 12.54 12.83 2.96
C PRO A 142 11.80 13.13 1.64
N ALA A 143 12.31 14.07 0.84
CA ALA A 143 11.72 14.42 -0.44
C ALA A 143 11.80 13.25 -1.44
N ALA A 144 12.92 12.53 -1.49
CA ALA A 144 13.07 11.35 -2.33
C ALA A 144 12.07 10.25 -1.98
N ALA A 145 11.88 9.98 -0.69
CA ALA A 145 10.88 9.01 -0.21
C ALA A 145 9.45 9.44 -0.60
N SER A 146 9.11 10.71 -0.42
CA SER A 146 7.79 11.25 -0.79
C SER A 146 7.53 11.15 -2.29
N ILE A 147 8.49 11.54 -3.14
CA ILE A 147 8.39 11.44 -4.59
C ILE A 147 8.16 9.98 -5.00
N THR A 148 8.92 9.06 -4.45
CA THR A 148 8.82 7.63 -4.77
C THR A 148 7.45 7.06 -4.40
N TRP A 149 6.92 7.43 -3.23
CA TRP A 149 5.59 7.01 -2.80
C TRP A 149 4.48 7.58 -3.66
N LEU A 150 4.55 8.88 -3.97
CA LEU A 150 3.59 9.54 -4.87
C LEU A 150 3.61 8.91 -6.27
N MET A 151 4.80 8.58 -6.80
CA MET A 151 4.92 7.92 -8.10
C MET A 151 4.32 6.51 -8.07
N MET A 152 4.40 5.79 -6.95
CA MET A 152 3.72 4.49 -6.79
C MET A 152 2.20 4.65 -6.89
N ILE A 153 1.61 5.56 -6.12
CA ILE A 153 0.16 5.81 -6.14
C ILE A 153 -0.30 6.32 -7.51
N PHE A 154 0.48 7.18 -8.14
CA PHE A 154 0.22 7.62 -9.51
C PHE A 154 0.22 6.46 -10.50
N GLY A 155 1.19 5.54 -10.39
CA GLY A 155 1.26 4.32 -11.21
C GLY A 155 0.05 3.42 -11.02
N ILE A 156 -0.40 3.22 -9.78
CA ILE A 156 -1.63 2.50 -9.44
C ILE A 156 -2.83 3.15 -10.13
N ALA A 157 -3.03 4.45 -9.94
CA ALA A 157 -4.18 5.18 -10.47
C ALA A 157 -4.23 5.14 -12.01
N VAL A 158 -3.13 5.50 -12.67
CA VAL A 158 -3.06 5.55 -14.14
C VAL A 158 -3.24 4.16 -14.74
N THR A 159 -2.59 3.15 -14.18
CA THR A 159 -2.72 1.76 -14.68
C THR A 159 -4.15 1.26 -14.53
N ALA A 160 -4.78 1.44 -13.37
CA ALA A 160 -6.14 0.97 -13.15
C ALA A 160 -7.15 1.70 -14.06
N ILE A 161 -7.02 3.02 -14.27
CA ILE A 161 -7.88 3.76 -15.20
C ILE A 161 -7.68 3.24 -16.63
N THR A 162 -6.43 3.12 -17.09
CA THR A 162 -6.11 2.70 -18.46
C THR A 162 -6.56 1.26 -18.71
N VAL A 163 -6.27 0.35 -17.79
CA VAL A 163 -6.69 -1.05 -17.87
C VAL A 163 -8.22 -1.15 -17.87
N GLY A 164 -8.88 -0.41 -16.98
CA GLY A 164 -10.33 -0.41 -16.93
C GLY A 164 -11.00 0.06 -18.22
N GLN A 165 -10.40 1.01 -18.94
CA GLN A 165 -10.92 1.49 -20.23
C GLN A 165 -10.81 0.47 -21.37
N VAL A 166 -9.80 -0.43 -21.32
CA VAL A 166 -9.54 -1.41 -22.38
C VAL A 166 -9.98 -2.84 -22.03
N LEU A 167 -10.42 -3.06 -20.79
CA LEU A 167 -10.79 -4.40 -20.32
C LEU A 167 -12.18 -4.83 -20.82
N ASP A 168 -13.09 -3.89 -21.07
CA ASP A 168 -14.43 -4.19 -21.58
C ASP A 168 -14.47 -4.24 -23.12
N PRO A 169 -15.24 -5.18 -23.73
CA PRO A 169 -15.93 -6.30 -23.11
C PRO A 169 -14.90 -7.33 -22.59
N TYR A 170 -15.16 -7.85 -21.39
CA TYR A 170 -14.25 -8.79 -20.74
C TYR A 170 -14.10 -10.11 -21.53
N SER A 171 -12.86 -10.56 -21.66
CA SER A 171 -12.51 -11.94 -22.04
C SER A 171 -11.20 -12.35 -21.36
N HIS A 172 -11.00 -13.64 -21.12
CA HIS A 172 -9.75 -14.17 -20.54
C HIS A 172 -8.52 -13.81 -21.38
N GLU A 173 -8.64 -13.91 -22.72
CA GLU A 173 -7.55 -13.58 -23.65
C GLU A 173 -7.19 -12.09 -23.57
N ARG A 174 -8.19 -11.22 -23.56
CA ARG A 174 -7.99 -9.76 -23.44
C ARG A 174 -7.32 -9.40 -22.11
N MET A 175 -7.81 -9.95 -21.00
CA MET A 175 -7.22 -9.77 -19.69
C MET A 175 -5.75 -10.21 -19.68
N LEU A 176 -5.46 -11.41 -20.20
CA LEU A 176 -4.10 -11.93 -20.25
C LEU A 176 -3.18 -11.06 -21.10
N ALA A 177 -3.65 -10.59 -22.27
CA ALA A 177 -2.90 -9.67 -23.12
C ALA A 177 -2.60 -8.34 -22.40
N ILE A 178 -3.58 -7.76 -21.69
CA ILE A 178 -3.40 -6.54 -20.90
C ILE A 178 -2.36 -6.75 -19.80
N VAL A 179 -2.48 -7.83 -19.04
CA VAL A 179 -1.52 -8.15 -17.95
C VAL A 179 -0.12 -8.36 -18.54
N ALA A 180 0.01 -9.04 -19.68
CA ALA A 180 1.30 -9.22 -20.35
C ALA A 180 1.94 -7.91 -20.79
N VAL A 181 1.15 -6.99 -21.37
CA VAL A 181 1.63 -5.66 -21.78
C VAL A 181 2.05 -4.82 -20.57
N VAL A 182 1.24 -4.79 -19.52
CA VAL A 182 1.55 -4.01 -18.30
C VAL A 182 2.79 -4.57 -17.60
N THR A 183 2.86 -5.88 -17.39
CA THR A 183 3.99 -6.50 -16.68
C THR A 183 5.27 -6.46 -17.50
N GLY A 184 5.21 -6.76 -18.79
CA GLY A 184 6.36 -6.66 -19.72
C GLY A 184 6.85 -5.22 -19.85
N GLY A 185 5.94 -4.26 -20.02
CA GLY A 185 6.25 -2.84 -20.06
C GLY A 185 6.88 -2.34 -18.76
N ALA A 186 6.31 -2.69 -17.61
CA ALA A 186 6.86 -2.33 -16.29
C ALA A 186 8.26 -2.91 -16.07
N PHE A 187 8.49 -4.16 -16.49
CA PHE A 187 9.82 -4.79 -16.42
C PHE A 187 10.84 -4.04 -17.28
N LEU A 188 10.52 -3.76 -18.55
CA LEU A 188 11.39 -3.04 -19.47
C LEU A 188 11.70 -1.62 -18.96
N VAL A 189 10.66 -0.89 -18.54
CA VAL A 189 10.82 0.47 -17.98
C VAL A 189 11.68 0.43 -16.72
N THR A 190 11.54 -0.57 -15.87
CA THR A 190 12.39 -0.74 -14.67
C THR A 190 13.86 -0.94 -15.09
N CYS A 191 14.15 -1.81 -16.05
CA CYS A 191 15.51 -2.04 -16.54
C CYS A 191 16.14 -0.76 -17.06
N LEU A 192 15.39 0.03 -17.84
CA LEU A 192 15.86 1.31 -18.38
C LEU A 192 16.01 2.36 -17.27
N ALA A 193 15.07 2.42 -16.34
CA ALA A 193 15.07 3.40 -15.26
C ALA A 193 16.27 3.23 -14.32
N ILE A 194 16.64 1.99 -13.97
CA ILE A 194 17.76 1.72 -13.04
C ILE A 194 19.12 1.73 -13.72
N TRP A 195 19.18 1.70 -15.04
CA TRP A 195 20.44 1.57 -15.79
C TRP A 195 21.49 2.61 -15.38
N GLY A 196 22.62 2.13 -14.91
CA GLY A 196 23.80 2.94 -14.61
C GLY A 196 23.70 3.81 -13.35
N ILE A 197 22.59 3.78 -12.61
CA ILE A 197 22.43 4.62 -11.39
C ILE A 197 23.41 4.19 -10.31
N GLU A 198 23.46 2.91 -9.97
CA GLU A 198 24.30 2.38 -8.89
C GLU A 198 25.80 2.60 -9.17
N ARG A 199 26.25 2.41 -10.41
CA ARG A 199 27.64 2.66 -10.82
C ARG A 199 28.01 4.13 -10.67
N ARG A 200 27.13 5.06 -11.02
CA ARG A 200 27.37 6.51 -10.91
C ARG A 200 27.36 6.99 -9.46
N ALA A 201 26.54 6.38 -8.63
CA ALA A 201 26.44 6.73 -7.21
C ALA A 201 27.68 6.27 -6.40
N GLY A 202 28.52 5.36 -6.94
CA GLY A 202 29.72 4.87 -6.25
C GLY A 202 29.41 4.17 -4.93
N VAL A 203 28.21 3.58 -4.81
CA VAL A 203 27.74 2.94 -3.57
C VAL A 203 28.57 1.69 -3.33
N GLN A 204 29.50 1.75 -2.37
CA GLN A 204 30.17 0.57 -1.83
C GLN A 204 29.26 -0.10 -0.81
N ALA A 205 29.37 -1.44 -0.71
CA ALA A 205 28.71 -2.19 0.34
C ALA A 205 29.08 -1.57 1.70
N ALA A 206 28.11 -1.05 2.42
CA ALA A 206 28.35 -0.55 3.77
C ALA A 206 28.71 -1.74 4.69
N PRO A 207 29.58 -1.54 5.71
CA PRO A 207 29.80 -2.56 6.72
C PRO A 207 28.43 -2.94 7.32
N VAL A 208 28.11 -4.21 7.28
CA VAL A 208 26.83 -4.74 7.77
C VAL A 208 26.81 -4.53 9.28
N ALA A 209 25.97 -3.60 9.75
CA ALA A 209 25.56 -3.62 11.15
C ALA A 209 24.80 -4.93 11.36
N GLU A 210 25.11 -5.67 12.45
CA GLU A 210 24.44 -6.93 12.74
C GLU A 210 22.93 -6.75 12.68
N PRO A 211 22.21 -7.58 11.89
CA PRO A 211 20.77 -7.44 11.75
C PRO A 211 20.14 -7.73 13.10
N MET A 212 19.50 -6.73 13.70
CA MET A 212 18.72 -6.93 14.91
C MET A 212 17.59 -7.92 14.60
N ARG A 213 17.41 -8.93 15.45
CA ARG A 213 16.28 -9.85 15.33
C ARG A 213 14.96 -9.07 15.45
N PHE A 214 14.00 -9.35 14.59
CA PHE A 214 12.68 -8.68 14.58
C PHE A 214 12.04 -8.63 15.98
N MET A 215 12.14 -9.74 16.74
CA MET A 215 11.58 -9.85 18.09
C MET A 215 12.26 -8.93 19.11
N ASP A 216 13.56 -8.65 18.97
CA ASP A 216 14.28 -7.77 19.89
C ASP A 216 13.91 -6.30 19.61
N GLY A 217 13.77 -5.92 18.33
CA GLY A 217 13.23 -4.63 17.95
C GLY A 217 11.77 -4.41 18.41
N LEU A 218 10.95 -5.45 18.32
CA LEU A 218 9.56 -5.41 18.78
C LEU A 218 9.49 -5.22 20.32
N ARG A 219 10.30 -5.94 21.09
CA ARG A 219 10.35 -5.80 22.55
C ARG A 219 10.76 -4.40 22.97
N GLU A 220 11.76 -3.82 22.28
CA GLU A 220 12.24 -2.46 22.58
C GLU A 220 11.14 -1.41 22.34
N ILE A 221 10.44 -1.49 21.19
CA ILE A 221 9.34 -0.56 20.87
C ILE A 221 8.15 -0.75 21.82
N TRP A 222 7.86 -2.01 22.21
CA TRP A 222 6.78 -2.28 23.16
C TRP A 222 7.07 -1.76 24.56
N ALA A 223 8.34 -1.66 24.94
CA ALA A 223 8.77 -1.06 26.20
C ALA A 223 8.58 0.46 26.23
N GLU A 224 8.66 1.13 25.06
CA GLU A 224 8.47 2.59 24.96
C GLU A 224 6.99 2.93 24.71
N ARG A 225 6.32 3.56 25.68
CA ARG A 225 4.89 3.87 25.64
C ARG A 225 4.47 4.66 24.39
N ALA A 226 5.28 5.64 23.99
CA ALA A 226 4.98 6.48 22.82
C ALA A 226 5.06 5.67 21.51
N ALA A 227 6.09 4.85 21.35
CA ALA A 227 6.28 4.00 20.17
C ALA A 227 5.22 2.90 20.09
N ARG A 228 4.89 2.26 21.22
CA ARG A 228 3.80 1.27 21.31
C ARG A 228 2.46 1.84 20.88
N ASN A 229 2.07 2.97 21.45
CA ASN A 229 0.79 3.60 21.13
C ASN A 229 0.73 4.01 19.65
N PHE A 230 1.84 4.50 19.09
CA PHE A 230 1.90 4.84 17.68
C PHE A 230 1.82 3.59 16.78
N THR A 231 2.47 2.49 17.16
CA THR A 231 2.35 1.21 16.45
C THR A 231 0.91 0.70 16.43
N LEU A 232 0.20 0.81 17.57
CA LEU A 232 -1.23 0.47 17.65
C LEU A 232 -2.08 1.37 16.75
N PHE A 233 -1.80 2.66 16.70
CA PHE A 233 -2.48 3.58 15.79
C PHE A 233 -2.23 3.19 14.32
N VAL A 234 -0.98 2.94 13.92
CA VAL A 234 -0.64 2.51 12.56
C VAL A 234 -1.34 1.20 12.22
N PHE A 235 -1.29 0.21 13.10
CA PHE A 235 -1.96 -1.07 12.87
C PHE A 235 -3.48 -0.88 12.67
N LEU A 236 -4.14 -0.13 13.55
CA LEU A 236 -5.59 0.08 13.52
C LEU A 236 -6.02 0.84 12.26
N SER A 237 -5.36 1.95 11.97
CA SER A 237 -5.68 2.80 10.81
C SER A 237 -5.38 2.11 9.47
N MET A 238 -4.28 1.36 9.41
CA MET A 238 -3.93 0.60 8.21
C MET A 238 -4.84 -0.62 8.01
N THR A 239 -5.26 -1.30 9.10
CA THR A 239 -6.28 -2.34 9.01
C THR A 239 -7.57 -1.78 8.42
N ALA A 240 -8.04 -0.64 8.92
CA ALA A 240 -9.22 0.04 8.37
C ALA A 240 -9.02 0.40 6.89
N TYR A 241 -7.87 0.95 6.51
CA TYR A 241 -7.55 1.30 5.13
C TYR A 241 -7.60 0.08 4.19
N PHE A 242 -6.94 -1.02 4.57
CA PHE A 242 -6.81 -2.20 3.70
C PHE A 242 -8.07 -3.08 3.67
N MET A 243 -8.99 -2.96 4.63
CA MET A 243 -10.28 -3.66 4.56
C MET A 243 -11.04 -3.34 3.27
N GLN A 244 -11.05 -2.09 2.83
CA GLN A 244 -11.79 -1.67 1.63
C GLN A 244 -11.11 -2.12 0.32
N GLU A 245 -9.79 -2.32 0.32
CA GLU A 245 -9.03 -2.57 -0.90
C GLU A 245 -9.53 -3.81 -1.66
N LEU A 246 -9.90 -4.86 -0.93
CA LEU A 246 -10.36 -6.12 -1.54
C LEU A 246 -11.88 -6.21 -1.72
N ILE A 247 -12.66 -5.37 -1.05
CA ILE A 247 -14.13 -5.48 -1.08
C ILE A 247 -14.82 -4.40 -1.93
N MET A 248 -14.14 -3.28 -2.23
CA MET A 248 -14.76 -2.16 -2.94
C MET A 248 -15.15 -2.50 -4.38
N GLU A 249 -14.30 -3.19 -5.14
CA GLU A 249 -14.62 -3.60 -6.51
C GLU A 249 -15.67 -4.73 -6.55
N PRO A 250 -15.56 -5.81 -5.76
CA PRO A 250 -16.64 -6.79 -5.61
C PRO A 250 -17.97 -6.15 -5.22
N PHE A 251 -17.97 -5.19 -4.30
CA PHE A 251 -19.16 -4.43 -3.94
C PHE A 251 -19.79 -3.74 -5.15
N ALA A 252 -18.99 -2.99 -5.92
CA ALA A 252 -19.48 -2.29 -7.10
C ALA A 252 -20.00 -3.27 -8.19
N GLY A 253 -19.33 -4.41 -8.33
CA GLY A 253 -19.76 -5.47 -9.26
C GLY A 253 -21.06 -6.15 -8.83
N LEU A 254 -21.15 -6.59 -7.58
CA LEU A 254 -22.28 -7.39 -7.07
C LEU A 254 -23.53 -6.55 -6.77
N VAL A 255 -23.36 -5.32 -6.24
CA VAL A 255 -24.49 -4.48 -5.82
C VAL A 255 -24.97 -3.57 -6.95
N PHE A 256 -24.03 -2.98 -7.71
CA PHE A 256 -24.38 -2.04 -8.78
C PHE A 256 -24.23 -2.61 -10.20
N GLN A 257 -23.86 -3.89 -10.30
CA GLN A 257 -23.68 -4.60 -11.58
C GLN A 257 -22.75 -3.85 -12.54
N MET A 258 -21.66 -3.32 -12.00
CA MET A 258 -20.62 -2.68 -12.79
C MET A 258 -19.73 -3.73 -13.47
N THR A 259 -19.37 -3.45 -14.73
CA THR A 259 -18.47 -4.31 -15.51
C THR A 259 -17.05 -4.34 -14.92
N PRO A 260 -16.20 -5.34 -15.26
CA PRO A 260 -14.80 -5.38 -14.83
C PRO A 260 -14.04 -4.09 -15.16
N GLY A 261 -14.24 -3.54 -16.36
CA GLY A 261 -13.62 -2.28 -16.76
C GLY A 261 -14.08 -1.09 -15.94
N GLN A 262 -15.38 -1.01 -15.63
CA GLN A 262 -15.93 0.07 -14.80
C GLN A 262 -15.40 0.01 -13.37
N THR A 263 -15.34 -1.17 -12.75
CA THR A 263 -14.84 -1.31 -11.36
C THR A 263 -13.35 -1.05 -11.28
N THR A 264 -12.55 -1.52 -12.23
CA THR A 264 -11.11 -1.24 -12.28
C THR A 264 -10.83 0.25 -12.52
N SER A 265 -11.59 0.91 -13.42
CA SER A 265 -11.51 2.37 -13.59
C SER A 265 -11.88 3.13 -12.31
N MET A 266 -12.90 2.67 -11.58
CA MET A 266 -13.31 3.24 -10.29
C MET A 266 -12.20 3.10 -9.24
N SER A 267 -11.52 1.95 -9.16
CA SER A 267 -10.35 1.75 -8.30
C SER A 267 -9.21 2.72 -8.65
N GLY A 268 -8.98 2.94 -9.93
CA GLY A 268 -8.03 3.95 -10.41
C GLY A 268 -8.42 5.36 -9.99
N ALA A 269 -9.70 5.73 -10.11
CA ALA A 269 -10.24 7.02 -9.68
C ALA A 269 -10.12 7.21 -8.15
N GLN A 270 -10.36 6.15 -7.35
CA GLN A 270 -10.09 6.15 -5.91
C GLN A 270 -8.63 6.47 -5.59
N ASN A 271 -7.69 5.80 -6.27
CA ASN A 271 -6.27 6.06 -6.09
C ASN A 271 -5.85 7.44 -6.60
N GLY A 272 -6.52 7.98 -7.61
CA GLY A 272 -6.42 9.39 -8.01
C GLY A 272 -6.83 10.32 -6.87
N GLY A 273 -7.91 10.02 -6.17
CA GLY A 273 -8.31 10.70 -4.94
C GLY A 273 -7.23 10.63 -3.86
N VAL A 274 -6.67 9.43 -3.61
CA VAL A 274 -5.54 9.25 -2.67
C VAL A 274 -4.36 10.15 -3.03
N PHE A 275 -3.97 10.16 -4.31
CA PHE A 275 -2.90 11.01 -4.80
C PHE A 275 -3.16 12.50 -4.51
N LEU A 276 -4.37 12.99 -4.81
CA LEU A 276 -4.76 14.38 -4.56
C LEU A 276 -4.74 14.73 -3.06
N GLY A 277 -5.26 13.84 -2.21
CA GLY A 277 -5.22 14.01 -0.75
C GLY A 277 -3.79 14.08 -0.20
N MET A 278 -2.90 13.22 -0.72
CA MET A 278 -1.48 13.22 -0.35
C MET A 278 -0.78 14.52 -0.77
N VAL A 279 -1.03 14.98 -2.00
CA VAL A 279 -0.46 16.23 -2.53
C VAL A 279 -0.96 17.42 -1.70
N LEU A 280 -2.26 17.48 -1.40
CA LEU A 280 -2.83 18.56 -0.60
C LEU A 280 -2.12 18.67 0.77
N VAL A 281 -2.03 17.57 1.50
CA VAL A 281 -1.40 17.60 2.84
C VAL A 281 0.11 17.83 2.72
N GLY A 282 0.77 17.27 1.72
CA GLY A 282 2.19 17.52 1.46
C GLY A 282 2.47 19.02 1.25
N VAL A 283 1.67 19.69 0.44
CA VAL A 283 1.80 21.14 0.18
C VAL A 283 1.35 21.96 1.42
N ALA A 284 0.21 21.65 2.00
CA ALA A 284 -0.35 22.40 3.09
C ALA A 284 0.50 22.29 4.36
N ALA A 285 0.83 21.06 4.79
CA ALA A 285 1.54 20.84 6.04
C ALA A 285 3.06 21.16 5.95
N THR A 286 3.69 20.84 4.80
CA THR A 286 5.15 20.98 4.64
C THR A 286 5.51 22.30 3.94
N GLY A 287 4.80 22.66 2.87
CA GLY A 287 5.06 23.89 2.11
C GLY A 287 4.53 25.14 2.79
N LEU A 288 3.25 25.17 3.11
CA LEU A 288 2.55 26.33 3.68
C LEU A 288 2.52 26.34 5.20
N ARG A 289 2.97 25.26 5.85
CA ARG A 289 2.93 25.07 7.32
C ARG A 289 1.54 25.29 7.93
N LEU A 290 0.50 24.93 7.19
CA LEU A 290 -0.89 25.03 7.61
C LEU A 290 -1.32 23.79 8.42
N GLY A 291 -1.72 24.01 9.65
CA GLY A 291 -2.25 22.98 10.55
C GLY A 291 -1.19 22.00 11.08
N ALA A 292 -1.51 21.35 12.18
CA ALA A 292 -0.69 20.29 12.74
C ALA A 292 -0.96 18.98 12.01
N LEU A 293 0.05 18.10 11.88
CA LEU A 293 -0.12 16.75 11.28
C LEU A 293 -1.26 15.97 11.93
N ARG A 294 -1.46 16.15 13.25
CA ARG A 294 -2.59 15.59 13.98
C ARG A 294 -3.95 15.95 13.37
N SER A 295 -4.16 17.24 13.07
CA SER A 295 -5.44 17.69 12.49
C SER A 295 -5.71 17.03 11.13
N TRP A 296 -4.68 16.87 10.31
CA TRP A 296 -4.78 16.19 9.03
C TRP A 296 -5.05 14.69 9.16
N VAL A 297 -4.42 14.01 10.14
CA VAL A 297 -4.71 12.59 10.44
C VAL A 297 -6.17 12.42 10.88
N VAL A 298 -6.62 13.25 11.83
CA VAL A 298 -7.99 13.16 12.36
C VAL A 298 -9.02 13.49 11.29
N ALA A 299 -8.81 14.56 10.51
CA ALA A 299 -9.70 14.93 9.42
C ALA A 299 -9.78 13.83 8.35
N GLY A 300 -8.63 13.23 7.98
CA GLY A 300 -8.59 12.12 7.04
C GLY A 300 -9.34 10.89 7.55
N CYS A 301 -9.13 10.47 8.79
CA CYS A 301 -9.82 9.32 9.38
C CYS A 301 -11.34 9.56 9.51
N LEU A 302 -11.76 10.73 10.02
CA LEU A 302 -13.19 11.05 10.16
C LEU A 302 -13.87 11.24 8.81
N GLY A 303 -13.18 11.87 7.84
CA GLY A 303 -13.68 12.00 6.47
C GLY A 303 -13.84 10.64 5.78
N SER A 304 -12.89 9.71 5.98
CA SER A 304 -13.01 8.33 5.49
C SER A 304 -14.21 7.61 6.11
N ALA A 305 -14.40 7.73 7.43
CA ALA A 305 -15.54 7.12 8.13
C ALA A 305 -16.89 7.69 7.62
N ALA A 306 -17.00 9.01 7.49
CA ALA A 306 -18.18 9.67 6.97
C ALA A 306 -18.50 9.25 5.54
N THR A 307 -17.48 9.15 4.69
CA THR A 307 -17.64 8.73 3.29
C THR A 307 -18.06 7.27 3.18
N LEU A 308 -17.53 6.38 4.02
CA LEU A 308 -17.99 4.96 4.08
C LEU A 308 -19.45 4.84 4.50
N ALA A 309 -19.89 5.63 5.48
CA ALA A 309 -21.31 5.72 5.82
C ALA A 309 -22.16 6.24 4.65
N GLY A 310 -21.65 7.26 3.93
CA GLY A 310 -22.27 7.77 2.70
C GLY A 310 -22.37 6.72 1.61
N ILE A 311 -21.33 5.92 1.36
CA ILE A 311 -21.34 4.80 0.39
C ILE A 311 -22.41 3.76 0.78
N THR A 312 -22.53 3.46 2.08
CA THR A 312 -23.58 2.55 2.57
C THR A 312 -24.99 3.09 2.27
N LEU A 313 -25.23 4.40 2.48
CA LEU A 313 -26.50 5.05 2.15
C LEU A 313 -26.75 5.09 0.63
N ILE A 314 -25.72 5.34 -0.19
CA ILE A 314 -25.81 5.29 -1.65
C ILE A 314 -26.22 3.89 -2.11
N ALA A 315 -25.67 2.84 -1.49
CA ALA A 315 -26.02 1.46 -1.81
C ALA A 315 -27.49 1.15 -1.44
N SER A 316 -27.92 1.49 -0.24
CA SER A 316 -29.29 1.25 0.21
C SER A 316 -30.34 2.01 -0.61
N ALA A 317 -29.99 3.18 -1.12
CA ALA A 317 -30.86 4.01 -1.97
C ALA A 317 -30.75 3.68 -3.48
N GLY A 318 -29.85 2.80 -3.90
CA GLY A 318 -29.65 2.43 -5.32
C GLY A 318 -29.06 3.56 -6.18
N LEU A 319 -28.40 4.55 -5.60
CA LEU A 319 -27.92 5.76 -6.27
C LEU A 319 -26.59 5.55 -6.97
N LYS A 320 -26.53 4.64 -7.97
CA LYS A 320 -25.33 4.28 -8.74
C LYS A 320 -24.48 5.47 -9.21
N PRO A 321 -25.04 6.59 -9.74
CA PRO A 321 -24.25 7.71 -10.23
C PRO A 321 -23.39 8.40 -9.16
N LEU A 322 -23.76 8.29 -7.88
CA LEU A 322 -23.04 8.90 -6.77
C LEU A 322 -21.89 8.02 -6.24
N LEU A 323 -21.81 6.75 -6.66
CA LEU A 323 -20.80 5.82 -6.16
C LEU A 323 -19.37 6.27 -6.49
N VAL A 324 -19.08 6.57 -7.75
CA VAL A 324 -17.73 6.94 -8.19
C VAL A 324 -17.26 8.23 -7.52
N PRO A 325 -18.05 9.33 -7.47
CA PRO A 325 -17.70 10.52 -6.68
C PRO A 325 -17.43 10.23 -5.20
N ALA A 326 -18.23 9.38 -4.57
CA ALA A 326 -18.03 9.00 -3.17
C ALA A 326 -16.75 8.22 -2.98
N VAL A 327 -16.43 7.30 -3.88
CA VAL A 327 -15.19 6.50 -3.84
C VAL A 327 -13.94 7.38 -4.06
N ILE A 328 -14.00 8.38 -4.94
CA ILE A 328 -12.93 9.40 -5.10
C ILE A 328 -12.76 10.18 -3.79
N THR A 329 -13.85 10.61 -3.17
CA THR A 329 -13.84 11.33 -1.89
C THR A 329 -13.25 10.48 -0.78
N LEU A 330 -13.57 9.18 -0.73
CA LEU A 330 -12.96 8.23 0.19
C LEU A 330 -11.45 8.15 -0.03
N GLY A 331 -11.02 8.01 -1.29
CA GLY A 331 -9.60 8.05 -1.66
C GLY A 331 -8.91 9.31 -1.17
N PHE A 332 -9.51 10.48 -1.38
CA PHE A 332 -8.96 11.76 -0.94
C PHE A 332 -8.70 11.82 0.57
N PHE A 333 -9.66 11.43 1.39
CA PHE A 333 -9.48 11.38 2.85
C PHE A 333 -8.47 10.31 3.27
N ASN A 334 -8.43 9.17 2.58
CA ASN A 334 -7.43 8.14 2.80
C ASN A 334 -6.01 8.65 2.51
N GLY A 335 -5.83 9.41 1.44
CA GLY A 335 -4.55 10.05 1.10
C GLY A 335 -4.11 11.09 2.13
N MET A 336 -5.07 11.90 2.62
CA MET A 336 -4.81 12.88 3.69
C MET A 336 -4.27 12.20 4.96
N PHE A 337 -4.96 11.17 5.43
CA PHE A 337 -4.56 10.46 6.66
C PHE A 337 -3.20 9.76 6.45
N ALA A 338 -3.00 9.08 5.32
CA ALA A 338 -1.82 8.26 5.08
C ALA A 338 -0.54 9.09 5.09
N VAL A 339 -0.49 10.20 4.33
CA VAL A 339 0.71 11.05 4.30
C VAL A 339 0.96 11.77 5.61
N ALA A 340 -0.09 12.19 6.31
CA ALA A 340 0.04 12.81 7.62
C ALA A 340 0.54 11.81 8.68
N ALA A 341 0.09 10.55 8.63
CA ALA A 341 0.57 9.46 9.48
C ALA A 341 2.06 9.15 9.21
N ILE A 342 2.48 9.10 7.94
CA ILE A 342 3.90 8.94 7.56
C ILE A 342 4.73 10.11 8.09
N GLY A 343 4.26 11.34 7.96
CA GLY A 343 4.92 12.52 8.51
C GLY A 343 5.09 12.46 10.04
N ALA A 344 4.04 12.05 10.76
CA ALA A 344 4.09 11.82 12.21
C ALA A 344 5.06 10.68 12.58
N MET A 345 5.12 9.63 11.77
CA MET A 345 6.04 8.51 11.92
C MET A 345 7.50 8.96 11.81
N MET A 346 7.82 9.79 10.82
CA MET A 346 9.17 10.34 10.65
C MET A 346 9.58 11.23 11.81
N GLN A 347 8.67 12.09 12.31
CA GLN A 347 8.95 12.92 13.47
C GLN A 347 9.21 12.10 14.74
N LEU A 348 8.47 11.01 14.94
CA LEU A 348 8.66 10.08 16.07
C LEU A 348 9.95 9.29 15.99
N ALA A 349 10.32 8.84 14.78
CA ALA A 349 11.57 8.11 14.57
C ALA A 349 12.77 8.95 14.98
N GLY A 350 12.78 10.26 14.65
CA GLY A 350 13.86 11.18 14.97
C GLY A 350 13.97 11.61 16.45
N GLN A 351 12.92 11.39 17.27
CA GLN A 351 12.90 11.80 18.69
C GLN A 351 13.35 10.71 19.67
N GLY A 352 13.65 9.51 19.22
CA GLY A 352 13.98 8.37 20.07
C GLY A 352 15.43 8.37 20.60
N ARG A 353 15.64 7.68 21.74
CA ARG A 353 16.99 7.45 22.29
C ARG A 353 17.89 6.74 21.27
N ALA A 354 19.06 7.34 20.99
CA ALA A 354 20.18 6.80 20.22
C ALA A 354 19.88 6.11 18.85
N ARG A 355 20.07 6.83 17.75
CA ARG A 355 20.39 6.38 16.35
C ARG A 355 19.70 5.11 15.82
N ARG A 356 18.46 4.80 16.24
CA ARG A 356 17.70 3.60 15.81
C ARG A 356 16.50 3.92 14.91
N GLU A 357 16.60 5.00 14.14
CA GLU A 357 15.53 5.44 13.22
C GLU A 357 15.16 4.35 12.23
N GLY A 358 16.15 3.66 11.67
CA GLY A 358 15.92 2.57 10.70
C GLY A 358 15.16 1.38 11.29
N THR A 359 15.44 0.99 12.54
CA THR A 359 14.74 -0.11 13.22
C THR A 359 13.26 0.24 13.45
N ARG A 360 12.96 1.47 13.89
CA ARG A 360 11.58 1.94 14.10
C ARG A 360 10.81 2.00 12.79
N MET A 361 11.42 2.55 11.73
CA MET A 361 10.82 2.59 10.39
C MET A 361 10.55 1.19 9.84
N GLY A 362 11.51 0.26 10.02
CA GLY A 362 11.36 -1.13 9.60
C GLY A 362 10.22 -1.84 10.34
N LEU A 363 10.08 -1.61 11.65
CA LEU A 363 9.03 -2.24 12.45
C LEU A 363 7.64 -1.69 12.12
N TRP A 364 7.51 -0.37 11.88
CA TRP A 364 6.26 0.22 11.44
C TRP A 364 5.88 -0.23 10.02
N GLY A 365 6.87 -0.39 9.13
CA GLY A 365 6.64 -0.99 7.82
C GLY A 365 6.15 -2.45 7.90
N ALA A 366 6.69 -3.23 8.84
CA ALA A 366 6.21 -4.59 9.12
C ALA A 366 4.79 -4.58 9.71
N ALA A 367 4.50 -3.68 10.66
CA ALA A 367 3.16 -3.50 11.20
C ALA A 367 2.15 -3.12 10.10
N GLN A 368 2.53 -2.27 9.17
CA GLN A 368 1.73 -1.90 8.02
C GLN A 368 1.47 -3.10 7.08
N ALA A 369 2.48 -3.92 6.79
CA ALA A 369 2.32 -5.11 5.94
C ALA A 369 1.40 -6.16 6.61
N ILE A 370 1.54 -6.37 7.92
CA ILE A 370 0.66 -7.25 8.69
C ILE A 370 -0.77 -6.70 8.67
N ALA A 371 -0.94 -5.39 8.91
CA ALA A 371 -2.24 -4.73 8.87
C ALA A 371 -2.90 -4.82 7.49
N ALA A 372 -2.11 -4.75 6.41
CA ALA A 372 -2.60 -4.89 5.05
C ALA A 372 -3.18 -6.28 4.78
N GLY A 373 -2.41 -7.33 5.09
CA GLY A 373 -2.89 -8.71 4.93
C GLY A 373 -4.08 -9.02 5.83
N PHE A 374 -3.99 -8.63 7.11
CA PHE A 374 -5.06 -8.84 8.10
C PHE A 374 -6.32 -8.05 7.74
N GLY A 375 -6.20 -6.78 7.37
CA GLY A 375 -7.34 -5.92 7.04
C GLY A 375 -8.08 -6.42 5.80
N GLY A 376 -7.37 -6.69 4.71
CA GLY A 376 -7.98 -7.22 3.49
C GLY A 376 -8.70 -8.54 3.70
N LEU A 377 -8.05 -9.50 4.37
CA LEU A 377 -8.65 -10.79 4.70
C LEU A 377 -9.86 -10.64 5.63
N THR A 378 -9.78 -9.79 6.65
CA THR A 378 -10.88 -9.56 7.59
C THR A 378 -12.08 -8.93 6.88
N GLY A 379 -11.86 -7.94 6.01
CA GLY A 379 -12.91 -7.33 5.21
C GLY A 379 -13.62 -8.35 4.33
N ALA A 380 -12.87 -9.17 3.61
CA ALA A 380 -13.39 -10.22 2.74
C ALA A 380 -14.17 -11.29 3.51
N ALA A 381 -13.58 -11.81 4.61
CA ALA A 381 -14.23 -12.83 5.44
C ALA A 381 -15.51 -12.32 6.11
N LEU A 382 -15.52 -11.05 6.54
CA LEU A 382 -16.68 -10.43 7.15
C LEU A 382 -17.84 -10.29 6.14
N VAL A 383 -17.54 -9.88 4.91
CA VAL A 383 -18.54 -9.83 3.83
C VAL A 383 -19.11 -11.22 3.59
N ASP A 384 -18.28 -12.26 3.43
CA ASP A 384 -18.77 -13.62 3.19
C ASP A 384 -19.61 -14.14 4.34
N LEU A 385 -19.19 -13.89 5.60
CA LEU A 385 -19.96 -14.27 6.78
C LEU A 385 -21.35 -13.61 6.84
N LEU A 386 -21.38 -12.28 6.61
CA LEU A 386 -22.62 -11.51 6.66
C LEU A 386 -23.58 -11.85 5.51
N ARG A 387 -23.06 -12.18 4.32
CA ARG A 387 -23.88 -12.64 3.18
C ARG A 387 -24.64 -13.94 3.45
N ASN A 388 -24.23 -14.73 4.43
CA ASN A 388 -24.99 -15.90 4.86
C ASN A 388 -26.23 -15.55 5.70
N ALA A 389 -26.27 -14.34 6.29
CA ALA A 389 -27.33 -13.90 7.21
C ALA A 389 -28.20 -12.76 6.66
N MET A 390 -27.71 -12.01 5.67
CA MET A 390 -28.39 -10.84 5.11
C MET A 390 -28.12 -10.70 3.60
N ASP A 391 -28.86 -9.81 2.94
CA ASP A 391 -28.65 -9.52 1.52
C ASP A 391 -27.26 -8.94 1.25
N THR A 392 -26.77 -9.10 0.00
CA THR A 392 -25.42 -8.70 -0.40
C THR A 392 -25.15 -7.22 -0.13
N GLY A 393 -26.10 -6.32 -0.42
CA GLY A 393 -25.93 -4.88 -0.20
C GLY A 393 -25.76 -4.53 1.29
N ALA A 394 -26.60 -5.13 2.16
CA ALA A 394 -26.52 -4.95 3.60
C ALA A 394 -25.22 -5.53 4.20
N ALA A 395 -24.74 -6.67 3.70
CA ALA A 395 -23.49 -7.28 4.14
C ALA A 395 -22.27 -6.38 3.87
N PHE A 396 -22.16 -5.81 2.68
CA PHE A 396 -21.14 -4.82 2.36
C PHE A 396 -21.31 -3.54 3.18
N GLY A 397 -22.54 -3.03 3.30
CA GLY A 397 -22.83 -1.83 4.08
C GLY A 397 -22.43 -1.97 5.55
N MET A 398 -22.75 -3.09 6.19
CA MET A 398 -22.34 -3.38 7.58
C MET A 398 -20.81 -3.43 7.69
N THR A 399 -20.14 -4.05 6.72
CA THR A 399 -18.66 -4.09 6.69
C THR A 399 -18.08 -2.69 6.59
N PHE A 400 -18.64 -1.80 5.75
CA PHE A 400 -18.20 -0.40 5.63
C PHE A 400 -18.45 0.41 6.91
N VAL A 401 -19.56 0.16 7.60
CA VAL A 401 -19.84 0.80 8.90
C VAL A 401 -18.83 0.37 9.96
N LEU A 402 -18.52 -0.92 10.05
CA LEU A 402 -17.49 -1.43 10.97
C LEU A 402 -16.09 -0.87 10.65
N GLN A 403 -15.75 -0.79 9.37
CA GLN A 403 -14.53 -0.15 8.90
C GLN A 403 -14.50 1.35 9.28
N GLY A 404 -15.60 2.06 9.11
CA GLY A 404 -15.77 3.46 9.55
C GLY A 404 -15.54 3.61 11.06
N ALA A 405 -16.08 2.69 11.86
CA ALA A 405 -15.84 2.66 13.30
C ALA A 405 -14.35 2.47 13.66
N LEU A 406 -13.62 1.64 12.90
CA LEU A 406 -12.16 1.50 13.06
C LEU A 406 -11.42 2.79 12.74
N PHE A 407 -11.81 3.54 11.69
CA PHE A 407 -11.25 4.85 11.39
C PHE A 407 -11.54 5.86 12.51
N VAL A 408 -12.75 5.87 13.09
CA VAL A 408 -13.08 6.72 14.25
C VAL A 408 -12.22 6.35 15.45
N ALA A 409 -12.07 5.04 15.74
CA ALA A 409 -11.18 4.58 16.81
C ALA A 409 -9.73 5.00 16.57
N ALA A 410 -9.22 4.89 15.33
CA ALA A 410 -7.89 5.36 14.96
C ALA A 410 -7.74 6.87 15.18
N ALA A 411 -8.74 7.67 14.82
CA ALA A 411 -8.75 9.12 15.07
C ALA A 411 -8.68 9.44 16.58
N LEU A 412 -9.46 8.74 17.40
CA LEU A 412 -9.43 8.91 18.86
C LEU A 412 -8.05 8.56 19.47
N VAL A 413 -7.44 7.47 18.98
CA VAL A 413 -6.08 7.09 19.39
C VAL A 413 -5.07 8.15 18.97
N ALA A 414 -5.15 8.66 17.73
CA ALA A 414 -4.29 9.74 17.23
C ALA A 414 -4.39 11.01 18.07
N ILE A 415 -5.61 11.40 18.46
CA ILE A 415 -5.85 12.54 19.34
C ILE A 415 -5.08 12.36 20.66
N ARG A 416 -5.25 11.24 21.34
CA ARG A 416 -4.62 10.96 22.64
C ARG A 416 -3.10 10.89 22.58
N ILE A 417 -2.53 10.36 21.50
CA ILE A 417 -1.07 10.22 21.35
C ILE A 417 -0.41 11.56 21.05
N MET A 418 -1.06 12.37 20.23
CA MET A 418 -0.49 13.63 19.78
C MET A 418 -0.75 14.81 20.75
N ASP A 419 -1.75 14.72 21.66
CA ASP A 419 -1.98 15.70 22.74
C ASP A 419 -0.99 15.58 23.90
N GLY A 420 -0.59 14.37 24.26
CA GLY A 420 0.37 14.13 25.35
C GLY A 420 1.74 14.81 25.18
N ARG A 421 1.98 15.43 24.02
CA ARG A 421 3.22 16.13 23.67
C ARG A 421 3.17 17.63 23.91
N ALA A 422 2.04 18.27 23.71
CA ALA A 422 1.86 19.68 24.02
C ALA A 422 2.06 19.92 25.54
N THR A 423 1.62 18.99 26.38
CA THR A 423 1.79 19.04 27.83
C THR A 423 3.21 18.68 28.32
N ALA A 424 3.96 17.85 27.60
CA ALA A 424 5.35 17.50 27.97
C ALA A 424 6.34 18.61 27.58
N GLN A 425 6.15 19.28 26.45
CA GLN A 425 6.96 20.44 26.05
C GLN A 425 6.65 21.72 26.87
N ALA A 426 5.41 21.89 27.31
CA ALA A 426 5.03 22.99 28.18
C ALA A 426 5.53 22.82 29.65
N ARG A 427 5.99 21.65 30.05
CA ARG A 427 6.58 21.39 31.38
C ARG A 427 8.10 21.55 31.45
N VAL A 428 8.78 21.77 30.33
CA VAL A 428 10.16 22.23 30.34
C VAL A 428 10.12 23.76 30.36
N VAL A 429 9.73 24.33 31.50
CA VAL A 429 9.98 25.74 31.85
C VAL A 429 11.48 25.83 32.10
N PRO A 430 12.21 26.74 31.46
CA PRO A 430 13.58 27.03 31.86
C PRO A 430 13.49 27.68 33.24
N GLY A 431 13.80 26.93 34.25
CA GLY A 431 14.09 27.46 35.58
C GLY A 431 15.59 27.52 35.76
N GLU A 432 16.06 28.75 35.89
CA GLU A 432 17.34 29.21 36.43
C GLU A 432 18.60 28.87 35.65
#